data_0f6405c51fcce8225da8712e7fdadf24
#
_entry.id   0f6405c51fcce8225da8712e7fdadf24
#
_cell.length_a   1.000
_cell.length_b   1.000
_cell.length_c   1.000
_cell.angle_alpha   90.00
_cell.angle_beta   90.00
_cell.angle_gamma   90.00
#
_symmetry.space_group_name_H-M   'P 1'
#
loop_
_entity.id
_entity.type
_entity.pdbx_description
1 polymer ?
#
loop_
_entity_poly.entity_id
_entity_poly.type
_entity_poly.pdbx_seq_one_letter_code
_entity_poly.pdbx_strand_id
1 'polypeptide(L)'
;MTGIDPYSNPRRGGFRIRPHYAVPRMWGGGVLDAPQYTAHPKHKGTPMNYNNSEFLASYGLSRQLPDSDRPEIVFSGRSNVGKSSLINKLCNRKKLARVSATPGKTATINFYRVDTAYFVDLPGYGYAKVSNAERERWDDLINSYFEADRAVCLLVQLLDSRHAPSADDVQMLEYLHYHRIPFVTALTKGDKLKKSEMAARKEEFEKICAPYGCQGVVLTSAENGLGMDELRTLLEASMTPETED
;
A
#
# COMPACT_ATOMS: atom_id res chain seq x y z
N MET A 1 -37.81 16.86 8.32
CA MET A 1 -36.40 16.93 8.83
C MET A 1 -35.54 16.21 7.80
N THR A 2 -34.92 16.98 6.95
CA THR A 2 -34.11 16.52 5.81
C THR A 2 -32.72 16.21 6.31
N GLY A 3 -32.36 14.91 6.28
CA GLY A 3 -31.03 14.43 6.63
C GLY A 3 -30.01 14.92 5.59
N ILE A 4 -29.04 15.67 6.04
CA ILE A 4 -27.91 16.13 5.20
C ILE A 4 -26.96 14.92 5.05
N ASP A 5 -26.81 14.44 3.83
CA ASP A 5 -25.82 13.43 3.44
C ASP A 5 -24.41 14.04 3.58
N PRO A 6 -23.55 13.56 4.50
CA PRO A 6 -22.22 14.13 4.71
C PRO A 6 -21.25 13.87 3.55
N TYR A 7 -21.64 13.07 2.54
CA TYR A 7 -20.81 12.70 1.39
C TYR A 7 -21.13 13.44 0.09
N SER A 8 -22.11 14.35 0.09
CA SER A 8 -22.47 15.14 -1.09
C SER A 8 -21.72 16.47 -1.15
N ASN A 9 -20.42 16.47 -1.41
CA ASN A 9 -19.70 17.70 -1.75
C ASN A 9 -19.09 17.61 -3.16
N PRO A 10 -19.70 18.23 -4.19
CA PRO A 10 -19.28 18.09 -5.59
C PRO A 10 -18.00 18.88 -5.96
N ARG A 11 -17.32 19.50 -5.01
CA ARG A 11 -16.17 20.39 -5.28
C ARG A 11 -14.80 19.88 -4.86
N ARG A 12 -14.68 18.63 -4.39
CA ARG A 12 -13.37 18.04 -4.06
C ARG A 12 -13.02 17.00 -5.12
N GLY A 13 -12.13 17.37 -6.05
CA GLY A 13 -11.51 16.46 -6.99
C GLY A 13 -10.56 15.49 -6.28
N GLY A 14 -11.08 14.66 -5.39
CA GLY A 14 -10.35 13.60 -4.72
C GLY A 14 -10.25 12.38 -5.65
N PHE A 15 -9.21 11.62 -5.45
CA PHE A 15 -9.00 10.30 -5.96
C PHE A 15 -10.23 9.42 -5.62
N ARG A 16 -10.87 8.84 -6.62
CA ARG A 16 -11.99 7.92 -6.43
C ARG A 16 -11.54 6.52 -6.82
N ILE A 17 -11.24 5.70 -5.83
CA ILE A 17 -11.31 4.26 -6.01
C ILE A 17 -12.82 3.96 -6.09
N ARG A 18 -13.32 3.57 -7.26
CA ARG A 18 -14.72 3.17 -7.39
C ARG A 18 -14.89 1.83 -6.67
N PRO A 19 -15.72 1.72 -5.62
CA PRO A 19 -16.23 0.41 -5.28
C PRO A 19 -17.13 -0.02 -6.44
N HIS A 20 -16.81 -1.11 -7.12
CA HIS A 20 -17.68 -1.72 -8.12
C HIS A 20 -18.99 -2.27 -7.52
N TYR A 21 -19.09 -2.20 -6.20
CA TYR A 21 -20.33 -2.46 -5.47
C TYR A 21 -20.75 -1.17 -4.79
N ALA A 22 -21.98 -0.74 -5.09
CA ALA A 22 -22.64 0.32 -4.32
C ALA A 22 -22.44 -0.02 -2.84
N VAL A 23 -21.81 0.89 -2.07
CA VAL A 23 -21.73 0.78 -0.62
C VAL A 23 -23.16 0.46 -0.15
N PRO A 24 -23.43 -0.70 0.46
CA PRO A 24 -24.74 -0.94 1.02
C PRO A 24 -24.98 0.15 2.03
N ARG A 25 -26.05 0.95 1.83
CA ARG A 25 -26.51 1.88 2.85
C ARG A 25 -26.66 1.07 4.14
N MET A 26 -25.93 1.47 5.20
CA MET A 26 -26.14 0.93 6.53
C MET A 26 -27.59 1.19 6.90
N TRP A 27 -28.46 0.18 6.66
CA TRP A 27 -29.74 -0.10 7.33
C TRP A 27 -30.42 -1.26 6.61
N GLY A 28 -30.28 -2.45 7.18
CA GLY A 28 -31.14 -3.59 6.96
C GLY A 28 -30.89 -4.41 5.68
N GLY A 29 -30.20 -5.54 5.82
CA GLY A 29 -30.16 -6.59 4.79
C GLY A 29 -28.77 -7.15 4.57
N GLY A 30 -28.61 -8.42 4.91
CA GLY A 30 -27.59 -9.40 4.54
C GLY A 30 -26.20 -8.92 4.20
N VAL A 31 -25.24 -9.30 5.02
CA VAL A 31 -23.81 -9.26 4.75
C VAL A 31 -23.57 -10.09 3.48
N LEU A 32 -23.39 -9.43 2.34
CA LEU A 32 -22.75 -10.08 1.19
C LEU A 32 -21.28 -10.24 1.58
N ASP A 33 -20.80 -11.47 1.63
CA ASP A 33 -19.42 -11.80 1.91
C ASP A 33 -18.50 -11.01 0.97
N ALA A 34 -17.70 -10.10 1.55
CA ALA A 34 -16.60 -9.51 0.82
C ALA A 34 -15.67 -10.64 0.36
N PRO A 35 -15.06 -10.57 -0.84
CA PRO A 35 -14.14 -11.59 -1.28
C PRO A 35 -13.09 -11.80 -0.18
N GLN A 36 -13.06 -13.01 0.38
CA GLN A 36 -12.06 -13.37 1.36
C GLN A 36 -10.74 -13.54 0.58
N TYR A 37 -9.73 -12.77 0.94
CA TYR A 37 -8.38 -13.07 0.52
C TYR A 37 -8.05 -14.48 1.02
N THR A 38 -8.03 -15.46 0.12
CA THR A 38 -7.61 -16.81 0.44
C THR A 38 -6.13 -16.79 0.77
N ALA A 39 -5.77 -17.27 1.96
CA ALA A 39 -4.38 -17.40 2.35
C ALA A 39 -3.68 -18.38 1.38
N HIS A 40 -2.85 -17.83 0.50
CA HIS A 40 -2.03 -18.65 -0.40
C HIS A 40 -0.90 -19.34 0.38
N PRO A 41 -0.33 -20.46 -0.12
CA PRO A 41 0.68 -21.23 0.59
C PRO A 41 1.86 -20.36 0.97
N LYS A 42 2.01 -20.12 2.25
CA LYS A 42 3.05 -19.31 2.85
C LYS A 42 4.39 -20.07 2.81
N HIS A 43 5.48 -19.35 2.60
CA HIS A 43 6.83 -19.92 2.50
C HIS A 43 7.34 -20.35 3.89
N LYS A 44 8.06 -21.49 3.97
CA LYS A 44 8.71 -21.92 5.22
C LYS A 44 9.78 -20.92 5.65
N GLY A 45 9.66 -20.43 6.86
CA GLY A 45 10.40 -19.41 7.60
C GLY A 45 11.92 -19.28 7.46
N THR A 46 12.43 -19.20 6.23
CA THR A 46 13.82 -18.80 5.97
C THR A 46 13.85 -17.29 5.77
N PRO A 47 14.77 -16.55 6.43
CA PRO A 47 14.90 -15.12 6.20
C PRO A 47 15.08 -14.79 4.72
N MET A 48 14.36 -13.77 4.23
CA MET A 48 14.40 -13.37 2.83
C MET A 48 15.76 -12.76 2.47
N ASN A 49 16.36 -13.16 1.36
CA ASN A 49 17.56 -12.54 0.85
C ASN A 49 17.23 -11.29 0.01
N TYR A 50 17.12 -10.14 0.66
CA TYR A 50 16.80 -8.86 0.01
C TYR A 50 17.84 -8.41 -1.02
N ASN A 51 19.08 -8.92 -0.95
CA ASN A 51 20.11 -8.61 -1.94
C ASN A 51 19.87 -9.33 -3.29
N ASN A 52 19.14 -10.45 -3.26
CA ASN A 52 18.72 -11.17 -4.45
C ASN A 52 17.47 -10.50 -5.03
N SER A 53 17.66 -9.33 -5.64
CA SER A 53 16.55 -8.52 -6.13
C SER A 53 16.81 -7.98 -7.53
N GLU A 54 15.79 -8.04 -8.39
CA GLU A 54 15.83 -7.51 -9.76
C GLU A 54 14.48 -6.90 -10.16
N PHE A 55 14.55 -5.91 -11.05
CA PHE A 55 13.34 -5.38 -11.70
C PHE A 55 12.89 -6.35 -12.79
N LEU A 56 11.61 -6.70 -12.78
CA LEU A 56 11.03 -7.59 -13.79
C LEU A 56 10.36 -6.81 -14.92
N ALA A 57 9.31 -6.06 -14.59
CA ALA A 57 8.51 -5.36 -15.59
C ALA A 57 7.67 -4.22 -14.96
N SER A 58 7.14 -3.36 -15.84
CA SER A 58 6.17 -2.33 -15.53
C SER A 58 4.94 -2.52 -16.40
N TYR A 59 3.76 -2.53 -15.79
CA TYR A 59 2.50 -2.73 -16.49
C TYR A 59 1.60 -1.51 -16.33
N GLY A 60 1.13 -0.97 -17.43
CA GLY A 60 0.25 0.21 -17.46
C GLY A 60 -1.20 -0.10 -17.79
N LEU A 61 -1.53 -1.36 -18.06
CA LEU A 61 -2.88 -1.83 -18.37
C LEU A 61 -3.15 -3.11 -17.58
N SER A 62 -4.37 -3.25 -17.05
CA SER A 62 -4.80 -4.41 -16.26
C SER A 62 -4.61 -5.75 -16.98
N ARG A 63 -4.92 -5.81 -18.28
CA ARG A 63 -4.76 -7.02 -19.12
C ARG A 63 -3.30 -7.48 -19.31
N GLN A 64 -2.32 -6.68 -18.89
CA GLN A 64 -0.91 -6.99 -19.01
C GLN A 64 -0.34 -7.56 -17.71
N LEU A 65 -1.10 -7.51 -16.61
CA LEU A 65 -0.64 -8.01 -15.31
C LEU A 65 -0.30 -9.50 -15.43
N PRO A 66 0.85 -9.95 -14.89
CA PRO A 66 1.23 -11.35 -14.91
C PRO A 66 0.35 -12.14 -13.92
N ASP A 67 0.34 -13.45 -14.07
CA ASP A 67 -0.22 -14.34 -13.06
C ASP A 67 0.53 -14.19 -11.74
N SER A 68 -0.15 -14.48 -10.63
CA SER A 68 0.41 -14.39 -9.29
C SER A 68 0.90 -15.78 -8.86
N ASP A 69 2.10 -16.15 -9.27
CA ASP A 69 2.73 -17.46 -9.01
C ASP A 69 3.62 -17.47 -7.75
N ARG A 70 3.71 -16.34 -7.04
CA ARG A 70 4.54 -16.15 -5.85
C ARG A 70 3.87 -15.23 -4.84
N PRO A 71 4.27 -15.31 -3.54
CA PRO A 71 3.86 -14.34 -2.53
C PRO A 71 4.14 -12.91 -2.97
N GLU A 72 3.18 -12.00 -2.78
CA GLU A 72 3.30 -10.60 -3.15
C GLU A 72 3.30 -9.70 -1.92
N ILE A 73 4.32 -8.86 -1.81
CA ILE A 73 4.39 -7.73 -0.87
C ILE A 73 4.11 -6.46 -1.68
N VAL A 74 3.01 -5.79 -1.36
CA VAL A 74 2.54 -4.65 -2.12
C VAL A 74 2.93 -3.34 -1.43
N PHE A 75 3.40 -2.36 -2.20
CA PHE A 75 3.76 -1.03 -1.69
C PHE A 75 2.82 0.02 -2.28
N SER A 76 2.12 0.75 -1.40
CA SER A 76 1.21 1.83 -1.74
C SER A 76 1.58 3.11 -1.02
N GLY A 77 1.21 4.26 -1.58
CA GLY A 77 1.46 5.55 -0.96
C GLY A 77 1.37 6.70 -1.95
N ARG A 78 1.29 7.92 -1.40
CA ARG A 78 1.26 9.13 -2.23
C ARG A 78 2.53 9.29 -3.06
N SER A 79 2.38 9.99 -4.15
CA SER A 79 3.52 10.45 -4.94
C SER A 79 4.51 11.22 -4.07
N ASN A 80 5.79 10.91 -4.22
CA ASN A 80 6.90 11.51 -3.46
C ASN A 80 6.87 11.22 -1.93
N VAL A 81 6.10 10.26 -1.46
CA VAL A 81 6.11 9.82 -0.07
C VAL A 81 7.43 9.12 0.31
N GLY A 82 8.17 8.59 -0.67
CA GLY A 82 9.44 7.89 -0.47
C GLY A 82 9.40 6.39 -0.80
N LYS A 83 8.35 5.93 -1.52
CA LYS A 83 8.10 4.52 -1.82
C LYS A 83 9.29 3.84 -2.53
N SER A 84 9.75 4.37 -3.67
CA SER A 84 10.92 3.83 -4.40
C SER A 84 12.21 3.88 -3.57
N SER A 85 12.38 4.89 -2.73
CA SER A 85 13.53 4.99 -1.81
C SER A 85 13.49 3.90 -0.74
N LEU A 86 12.30 3.61 -0.18
CA LEU A 86 12.10 2.56 0.80
C LEU A 86 12.37 1.17 0.18
N ILE A 87 11.83 0.88 -1.00
CA ILE A 87 12.07 -0.38 -1.73
C ILE A 87 13.56 -0.56 -1.99
N ASN A 88 14.23 0.49 -2.50
CA ASN A 88 15.68 0.46 -2.72
C ASN A 88 16.47 0.16 -1.44
N LYS A 89 16.07 0.78 -0.31
CA LYS A 89 16.73 0.59 0.98
C LYS A 89 16.50 -0.82 1.54
N LEU A 90 15.27 -1.34 1.46
CA LEU A 90 14.94 -2.71 1.86
C LEU A 90 15.79 -3.74 1.09
N CYS A 91 15.94 -3.53 -0.21
CA CYS A 91 16.69 -4.42 -1.09
C CYS A 91 18.22 -4.15 -1.12
N ASN A 92 18.73 -3.23 -0.31
CA ASN A 92 20.13 -2.81 -0.31
C ASN A 92 20.64 -2.40 -1.71
N ARG A 93 19.76 -1.81 -2.53
CA ARG A 93 20.05 -1.39 -3.91
C ARG A 93 19.91 0.13 -4.05
N LYS A 94 20.72 0.74 -4.91
CA LYS A 94 20.65 2.19 -5.15
C LYS A 94 19.63 2.58 -6.23
N LYS A 95 19.34 1.67 -7.17
CA LYS A 95 18.56 1.98 -8.39
C LYS A 95 17.66 0.81 -8.84
N LEU A 96 17.17 -0.03 -7.93
CA LEU A 96 16.22 -1.08 -8.25
C LEU A 96 14.88 -0.44 -8.66
N ALA A 97 14.29 0.29 -7.74
CA ALA A 97 13.10 1.11 -8.00
C ALA A 97 13.53 2.52 -8.46
N ARG A 98 12.99 2.96 -9.58
CA ARG A 98 13.30 4.31 -10.13
C ARG A 98 12.56 5.36 -9.30
N VAL A 99 13.31 6.28 -8.72
CA VAL A 99 12.73 7.48 -8.11
C VAL A 99 12.30 8.41 -9.25
N SER A 100 11.00 8.47 -9.53
CA SER A 100 10.48 9.37 -10.56
C SER A 100 10.52 10.81 -10.05
N ALA A 101 11.33 11.65 -10.68
CA ALA A 101 11.34 13.09 -10.42
C ALA A 101 10.30 13.85 -11.28
N THR A 102 9.67 13.21 -12.26
CA THR A 102 8.79 13.86 -13.23
C THR A 102 7.33 13.45 -12.97
N PRO A 103 6.47 14.36 -12.53
CA PRO A 103 5.02 14.15 -12.47
C PRO A 103 4.45 13.92 -13.87
N GLY A 104 3.46 13.04 -14.03
CA GLY A 104 2.72 12.89 -15.29
C GLY A 104 3.22 11.79 -16.22
N LYS A 105 4.12 10.89 -15.79
CA LYS A 105 4.33 9.63 -16.51
C LYS A 105 3.19 8.67 -16.22
N THR A 106 2.76 7.95 -17.26
CA THR A 106 1.74 6.91 -17.22
C THR A 106 1.82 6.07 -15.94
N ALA A 107 0.72 5.99 -15.20
CA ALA A 107 0.62 5.14 -14.02
C ALA A 107 0.95 3.69 -14.39
N THR A 108 1.90 3.07 -13.69
CA THR A 108 2.29 1.67 -13.89
C THR A 108 2.43 0.98 -12.55
N ILE A 109 2.07 -0.31 -12.52
CA ILE A 109 2.45 -1.23 -11.46
C ILE A 109 3.80 -1.82 -11.82
N ASN A 110 4.79 -1.71 -10.91
CA ASN A 110 6.12 -2.23 -11.14
C ASN A 110 6.33 -3.49 -10.30
N PHE A 111 6.85 -4.53 -10.94
CA PHE A 111 7.17 -5.80 -10.29
C PHE A 111 8.67 -5.96 -10.15
N TYR A 112 9.09 -6.34 -8.95
CA TYR A 112 10.46 -6.70 -8.62
C TYR A 112 10.45 -8.12 -8.05
N ARG A 113 11.34 -8.98 -8.53
CA ARG A 113 11.61 -10.24 -7.85
C ARG A 113 12.55 -9.96 -6.69
N VAL A 114 12.18 -10.37 -5.49
CA VAL A 114 13.02 -10.30 -4.30
C VAL A 114 13.03 -11.67 -3.67
N ASP A 115 14.10 -12.42 -3.90
CA ASP A 115 14.26 -13.81 -3.51
C ASP A 115 13.10 -14.70 -4.02
N THR A 116 12.24 -15.16 -3.13
CA THR A 116 11.11 -16.04 -3.43
C THR A 116 9.77 -15.31 -3.57
N ALA A 117 9.75 -13.99 -3.39
CA ALA A 117 8.55 -13.17 -3.43
C ALA A 117 8.60 -12.10 -4.55
N TYR A 118 7.46 -11.49 -4.82
CA TYR A 118 7.38 -10.25 -5.59
C TYR A 118 7.17 -9.05 -4.67
N PHE A 119 7.94 -8.00 -4.91
CA PHE A 119 7.63 -6.67 -4.44
C PHE A 119 6.88 -5.94 -5.55
N VAL A 120 5.66 -5.51 -5.24
CA VAL A 120 4.74 -4.87 -6.18
C VAL A 120 4.58 -3.40 -5.81
N ASP A 121 5.13 -2.52 -6.63
CA ASP A 121 5.12 -1.08 -6.42
C ASP A 121 3.94 -0.47 -7.18
N LEU A 122 2.86 -0.16 -6.46
CA LEU A 122 1.68 0.48 -7.03
C LEU A 122 1.98 1.92 -7.44
N PRO A 123 1.32 2.45 -8.49
CA PRO A 123 1.49 3.84 -8.87
C PRO A 123 1.03 4.76 -7.73
N GLY A 124 1.83 5.79 -7.45
CA GLY A 124 1.51 6.75 -6.39
C GLY A 124 0.23 7.52 -6.68
N TYR A 125 -0.60 7.74 -5.68
CA TYR A 125 -1.79 8.58 -5.75
C TYR A 125 -1.50 10.04 -5.34
N GLY A 126 -2.53 10.92 -5.38
CA GLY A 126 -2.46 12.30 -4.87
C GLY A 126 -1.69 13.28 -5.77
N TYR A 127 -1.64 13.04 -7.08
CA TYR A 127 -1.14 14.04 -8.02
C TYR A 127 -2.19 15.14 -8.26
N ALA A 128 -1.83 16.37 -7.94
CA ALA A 128 -2.72 17.54 -8.08
C ALA A 128 -3.08 17.91 -9.53
N LYS A 129 -2.32 17.40 -10.52
CA LYS A 129 -2.44 17.79 -11.93
C LYS A 129 -2.47 16.57 -12.85
N VAL A 130 -3.40 15.66 -12.63
CA VAL A 130 -3.69 14.56 -13.57
C VAL A 130 -5.05 14.79 -14.23
N SER A 131 -5.16 14.45 -15.49
CA SER A 131 -6.44 14.48 -16.21
C SER A 131 -7.42 13.46 -15.61
N ASN A 132 -8.74 13.66 -15.83
CA ASN A 132 -9.73 12.70 -15.39
C ASN A 132 -9.49 11.32 -16.03
N ALA A 133 -9.09 11.26 -17.30
CA ALA A 133 -8.76 10.03 -17.99
C ALA A 133 -7.57 9.28 -17.38
N GLU A 134 -6.54 9.99 -16.92
CA GLU A 134 -5.40 9.38 -16.21
C GLU A 134 -5.80 8.86 -14.85
N ARG A 135 -6.73 9.54 -14.17
CA ARG A 135 -7.29 9.12 -12.88
C ARG A 135 -8.14 7.86 -13.02
N GLU A 136 -9.04 7.82 -14.02
CA GLU A 136 -9.85 6.65 -14.33
C GLU A 136 -8.97 5.44 -14.68
N ARG A 137 -7.93 5.64 -15.48
CA ARG A 137 -6.97 4.59 -15.81
C ARG A 137 -6.20 4.09 -14.60
N TRP A 138 -5.84 4.98 -13.67
CA TRP A 138 -5.22 4.61 -12.41
C TRP A 138 -6.19 3.74 -11.57
N ASP A 139 -7.44 4.19 -11.43
CA ASP A 139 -8.50 3.48 -10.70
C ASP A 139 -8.72 2.08 -11.30
N ASP A 140 -8.86 1.97 -12.62
CA ASP A 140 -9.04 0.70 -13.33
C ASP A 140 -7.86 -0.27 -13.09
N LEU A 141 -6.64 0.25 -13.12
CA LEU A 141 -5.43 -0.57 -12.94
C LEU A 141 -5.34 -1.12 -11.51
N ILE A 142 -5.62 -0.30 -10.49
CA ILE A 142 -5.57 -0.71 -9.09
C ILE A 142 -6.70 -1.64 -8.73
N ASN A 143 -7.93 -1.33 -9.14
CA ASN A 143 -9.07 -2.21 -8.89
C ASN A 143 -8.86 -3.58 -9.54
N SER A 144 -8.45 -3.61 -10.82
CA SER A 144 -8.16 -4.87 -11.50
C SER A 144 -7.04 -5.68 -10.83
N TYR A 145 -6.04 -5.01 -10.25
CA TYR A 145 -4.99 -5.68 -9.51
C TYR A 145 -5.53 -6.38 -8.26
N PHE A 146 -6.38 -5.72 -7.47
CA PHE A 146 -6.92 -6.28 -6.23
C PHE A 146 -8.15 -7.19 -6.45
N GLU A 147 -8.86 -7.07 -7.57
CA GLU A 147 -9.97 -7.97 -7.95
C GLU A 147 -9.46 -9.31 -8.52
N ALA A 148 -8.22 -9.35 -9.01
CA ALA A 148 -7.61 -10.59 -9.45
C ALA A 148 -7.26 -11.47 -8.24
N ASP A 149 -7.30 -12.80 -8.42
CA ASP A 149 -6.86 -13.78 -7.40
C ASP A 149 -5.34 -13.76 -7.29
N ARG A 150 -4.83 -12.86 -6.43
CA ARG A 150 -3.40 -12.63 -6.25
C ARG A 150 -2.91 -13.06 -4.87
N ALA A 151 -1.70 -13.62 -4.83
CA ALA A 151 -1.05 -14.08 -3.60
C ALA A 151 -0.52 -12.91 -2.73
N VAL A 152 -1.35 -11.88 -2.47
CA VAL A 152 -0.98 -10.74 -1.64
C VAL A 152 -0.86 -11.18 -0.18
N CYS A 153 0.35 -11.20 0.35
CA CYS A 153 0.62 -11.54 1.75
C CYS A 153 0.48 -10.31 2.67
N LEU A 154 0.97 -9.17 2.22
CA LEU A 154 0.94 -7.93 3.00
C LEU A 154 1.02 -6.72 2.08
N LEU A 155 0.32 -5.66 2.45
CA LEU A 155 0.51 -4.34 1.84
C LEU A 155 1.23 -3.41 2.83
N VAL A 156 2.25 -2.73 2.35
CA VAL A 156 2.94 -1.66 3.07
C VAL A 156 2.35 -0.33 2.61
N GLN A 157 1.55 0.30 3.46
CA GLN A 157 1.00 1.62 3.23
C GLN A 157 1.99 2.68 3.72
N LEU A 158 2.53 3.48 2.82
CA LEU A 158 3.49 4.52 3.16
C LEU A 158 2.79 5.85 3.45
N LEU A 159 3.09 6.42 4.62
CA LEU A 159 2.64 7.74 5.03
C LEU A 159 3.85 8.61 5.38
N ASP A 160 3.76 9.92 5.16
CA ASP A 160 4.83 10.86 5.53
C ASP A 160 4.75 11.19 7.02
N SER A 161 5.78 10.83 7.80
CA SER A 161 5.78 11.03 9.26
C SER A 161 5.69 12.49 9.70
N ARG A 162 5.97 13.43 8.82
CA ARG A 162 6.03 14.88 9.15
C ARG A 162 4.67 15.56 9.19
N HIS A 163 3.64 14.93 8.59
CA HIS A 163 2.31 15.52 8.42
C HIS A 163 1.22 14.54 8.84
N ALA A 164 0.05 15.04 9.19
CA ALA A 164 -1.13 14.18 9.32
C ALA A 164 -1.48 13.53 7.96
N PRO A 165 -2.14 12.35 7.94
CA PRO A 165 -2.61 11.76 6.71
C PRO A 165 -3.49 12.72 5.90
N SER A 166 -3.27 12.79 4.61
CA SER A 166 -4.12 13.57 3.70
C SER A 166 -5.46 12.87 3.46
N ALA A 167 -6.41 13.56 2.84
CA ALA A 167 -7.69 12.95 2.45
C ALA A 167 -7.49 11.72 1.53
N ASP A 168 -6.51 11.75 0.62
CA ASP A 168 -6.19 10.61 -0.24
C ASP A 168 -5.57 9.45 0.55
N ASP A 169 -4.76 9.73 1.58
CA ASP A 169 -4.21 8.70 2.47
C ASP A 169 -5.33 8.01 3.27
N VAL A 170 -6.27 8.78 3.81
CA VAL A 170 -7.44 8.25 4.53
C VAL A 170 -8.30 7.40 3.60
N GLN A 171 -8.57 7.87 2.37
CA GLN A 171 -9.34 7.11 1.39
C GLN A 171 -8.67 5.75 1.05
N MET A 172 -7.33 5.71 0.98
CA MET A 172 -6.61 4.45 0.78
C MET A 172 -6.75 3.53 2.01
N LEU A 173 -6.65 4.06 3.24
CA LEU A 173 -6.88 3.26 4.45
C LEU A 173 -8.31 2.69 4.50
N GLU A 174 -9.31 3.47 4.12
CA GLU A 174 -10.71 3.02 3.98
C GLU A 174 -10.84 1.92 2.94
N TYR A 175 -10.18 2.05 1.80
CA TYR A 175 -10.16 1.03 0.75
C TYR A 175 -9.55 -0.30 1.26
N LEU A 176 -8.39 -0.24 1.93
CA LEU A 176 -7.72 -1.42 2.48
C LEU A 176 -8.60 -2.12 3.52
N HIS A 177 -9.25 -1.35 4.39
CA HIS A 177 -10.18 -1.87 5.38
C HIS A 177 -11.39 -2.55 4.75
N TYR A 178 -12.03 -1.88 3.78
CA TYR A 178 -13.22 -2.39 3.08
C TYR A 178 -12.93 -3.71 2.36
N HIS A 179 -11.80 -3.79 1.65
CA HIS A 179 -11.38 -4.99 0.93
C HIS A 179 -10.66 -6.02 1.81
N ARG A 180 -10.54 -5.77 3.13
CA ARG A 180 -9.85 -6.65 4.08
C ARG A 180 -8.42 -7.01 3.66
N ILE A 181 -7.73 -6.10 2.99
CA ILE A 181 -6.34 -6.29 2.58
C ILE A 181 -5.45 -6.20 3.81
N PRO A 182 -4.66 -7.24 4.15
CA PRO A 182 -3.75 -7.17 5.28
C PRO A 182 -2.68 -6.10 5.03
N PHE A 183 -2.49 -5.17 5.98
CA PHE A 183 -1.52 -4.11 5.79
C PHE A 183 -0.82 -3.65 7.07
N VAL A 184 0.38 -3.13 6.88
CA VAL A 184 1.14 -2.36 7.86
C VAL A 184 1.40 -0.95 7.33
N THR A 185 1.65 0.00 8.23
CA THR A 185 1.97 1.38 7.84
C THR A 185 3.46 1.65 8.04
N ALA A 186 4.14 2.09 6.98
CA ALA A 186 5.51 2.60 7.06
C ALA A 186 5.50 4.14 7.07
N LEU A 187 5.83 4.73 8.22
CA LEU A 187 5.98 6.18 8.37
C LEU A 187 7.35 6.60 7.82
N THR A 188 7.36 7.18 6.63
CA THR A 188 8.58 7.57 5.94
C THR A 188 9.18 8.88 6.46
N LYS A 189 10.44 9.13 6.12
CA LYS A 189 11.17 10.36 6.45
C LYS A 189 11.33 10.59 7.96
N GLY A 190 11.42 9.52 8.75
CA GLY A 190 11.65 9.58 10.19
C GLY A 190 12.93 10.31 10.58
N ASP A 191 13.92 10.37 9.69
CA ASP A 191 15.14 11.16 9.85
C ASP A 191 14.91 12.69 9.93
N LYS A 192 13.75 13.16 9.53
CA LYS A 192 13.35 14.57 9.60
C LYS A 192 12.65 14.93 10.92
N LEU A 193 12.34 13.95 11.76
CA LEU A 193 11.78 14.16 13.10
C LEU A 193 12.88 14.31 14.14
N LYS A 194 12.62 15.10 15.19
CA LYS A 194 13.48 15.10 16.37
C LYS A 194 13.31 13.79 17.14
N LYS A 195 14.39 13.30 17.74
CA LYS A 195 14.36 12.05 18.53
C LYS A 195 13.27 12.04 19.60
N SER A 196 13.04 13.18 20.26
CA SER A 196 12.01 13.35 21.28
C SER A 196 10.56 13.27 20.75
N GLU A 197 10.38 13.43 19.45
CA GLU A 197 9.06 13.45 18.81
C GLU A 197 8.70 12.09 18.17
N MET A 198 9.69 11.23 17.93
CA MET A 198 9.53 9.98 17.18
C MET A 198 8.51 9.04 17.82
N ALA A 199 8.61 8.82 19.14
CA ALA A 199 7.70 7.91 19.85
C ALA A 199 6.26 8.41 19.85
N ALA A 200 6.06 9.69 20.16
CA ALA A 200 4.74 10.32 20.15
C ALA A 200 4.11 10.30 18.75
N ARG A 201 4.92 10.52 17.69
CA ARG A 201 4.45 10.47 16.33
C ARG A 201 4.06 9.05 15.90
N LYS A 202 4.83 8.03 16.29
CA LYS A 202 4.47 6.62 16.04
C LYS A 202 3.14 6.29 16.72
N GLU A 203 2.98 6.61 18.00
CA GLU A 203 1.74 6.37 18.76
C GLU A 203 0.52 7.09 18.16
N GLU A 204 0.70 8.33 17.68
CA GLU A 204 -0.37 9.08 16.98
C GLU A 204 -0.87 8.33 15.76
N PHE A 205 0.06 7.83 14.90
CA PHE A 205 -0.32 7.09 13.70
C PHE A 205 -0.86 5.69 14.01
N GLU A 206 -0.43 5.03 15.07
CA GLU A 206 -1.04 3.80 15.56
C GLU A 206 -2.53 4.02 15.89
N LYS A 207 -2.86 5.11 16.58
CA LYS A 207 -4.25 5.49 16.87
C LYS A 207 -5.04 5.82 15.60
N ILE A 208 -4.42 6.49 14.63
CA ILE A 208 -5.07 6.84 13.36
C ILE A 208 -5.35 5.59 12.51
N CYS A 209 -4.40 4.65 12.43
CA CYS A 209 -4.47 3.50 11.54
C CYS A 209 -5.22 2.30 12.15
N ALA A 210 -5.32 2.19 13.48
CA ALA A 210 -5.97 1.08 14.17
C ALA A 210 -7.43 0.84 13.72
N PRO A 211 -8.30 1.86 13.53
CA PRO A 211 -9.69 1.65 13.10
C PRO A 211 -9.81 1.00 11.72
N TYR A 212 -8.76 1.06 10.90
CA TYR A 212 -8.72 0.47 9.55
C TYR A 212 -8.16 -0.95 9.51
N GLY A 213 -7.79 -1.53 10.66
CA GLY A 213 -7.24 -2.89 10.73
C GLY A 213 -5.75 -2.98 10.44
N CYS A 214 -5.01 -1.89 10.63
CA CYS A 214 -3.55 -1.85 10.48
C CYS A 214 -2.88 -2.81 11.48
N GLN A 215 -2.03 -3.72 10.99
CA GLN A 215 -1.36 -4.73 11.81
C GLN A 215 -0.10 -4.23 12.50
N GLY A 216 0.38 -3.04 12.15
CA GLY A 216 1.57 -2.45 12.76
C GLY A 216 1.97 -1.13 12.09
N VAL A 217 2.62 -0.27 12.86
CA VAL A 217 3.15 1.02 12.38
C VAL A 217 4.65 1.06 12.65
N VAL A 218 5.44 1.26 11.60
CA VAL A 218 6.91 1.32 11.67
C VAL A 218 7.39 2.70 11.26
N LEU A 219 8.15 3.38 12.10
CA LEU A 219 8.82 4.61 11.73
C LEU A 219 10.07 4.30 10.92
N THR A 220 10.15 4.79 9.68
CA THR A 220 11.20 4.41 8.73
C THR A 220 11.95 5.61 8.15
N SER A 221 13.21 5.37 7.77
CA SER A 221 14.00 6.29 6.94
C SER A 221 14.85 5.52 5.94
N ALA A 222 14.64 5.79 4.67
CA ALA A 222 15.48 5.26 3.60
C ALA A 222 16.89 5.89 3.61
N GLU A 223 17.07 7.07 4.22
CA GLU A 223 18.33 7.78 4.30
C GLU A 223 19.29 7.07 5.26
N ASN A 224 18.89 6.90 6.52
CA ASN A 224 19.76 6.36 7.56
C ASN A 224 19.44 4.89 7.94
N GLY A 225 18.40 4.29 7.39
CA GLY A 225 18.03 2.89 7.63
C GLY A 225 17.17 2.65 8.87
N LEU A 226 16.70 3.71 9.52
CA LEU A 226 15.77 3.59 10.66
C LEU A 226 14.59 2.70 10.30
N GLY A 227 14.24 1.74 11.16
CA GLY A 227 13.05 0.88 11.05
C GLY A 227 13.11 -0.18 9.93
N MET A 228 14.24 -0.31 9.20
CA MET A 228 14.32 -1.29 8.11
C MET A 228 14.24 -2.73 8.61
N ASP A 229 14.90 -3.06 9.72
CA ASP A 229 14.89 -4.42 10.24
C ASP A 229 13.54 -4.77 10.88
N GLU A 230 12.89 -3.81 11.58
CA GLU A 230 11.52 -3.96 12.08
C GLU A 230 10.54 -4.22 10.92
N LEU A 231 10.65 -3.45 9.83
CA LEU A 231 9.80 -3.65 8.65
C LEU A 231 10.08 -5.01 7.98
N ARG A 232 11.34 -5.41 7.80
CA ARG A 232 11.69 -6.73 7.24
C ARG A 232 11.09 -7.87 8.06
N THR A 233 11.15 -7.79 9.40
CA THR A 233 10.53 -8.78 10.29
C THR A 233 9.03 -8.92 10.02
N LEU A 234 8.30 -7.81 9.84
CA LEU A 234 6.86 -7.86 9.53
C LEU A 234 6.60 -8.46 8.14
N LEU A 235 7.42 -8.12 7.13
CA LEU A 235 7.30 -8.69 5.78
C LEU A 235 7.52 -10.20 5.80
N GLU A 236 8.54 -10.69 6.48
CA GLU A 236 8.88 -12.10 6.61
C GLU A 236 7.80 -12.86 7.39
N ALA A 237 7.30 -12.29 8.49
CA ALA A 237 6.21 -12.88 9.27
C ALA A 237 4.93 -13.07 8.43
N SER A 238 4.61 -12.14 7.54
CA SER A 238 3.41 -12.23 6.69
C SER A 238 3.48 -13.34 5.65
N MET A 239 4.66 -13.83 5.33
CA MET A 239 4.89 -14.92 4.38
C MET A 239 4.99 -16.31 5.05
N THR A 240 5.02 -16.35 6.39
CA THR A 240 5.08 -17.60 7.14
C THR A 240 3.67 -18.16 7.36
N PRO A 241 3.39 -19.45 7.15
CA PRO A 241 2.10 -20.04 7.49
C PRO A 241 1.81 -19.84 8.98
N GLU A 242 0.55 -19.55 9.32
CA GLU A 242 0.09 -19.76 10.68
C GLU A 242 0.20 -21.26 10.95
N THR A 243 0.95 -21.66 11.98
CA THR A 243 0.89 -23.03 12.51
C THR A 243 -0.49 -23.14 13.15
N GLU A 244 -1.37 -23.94 12.55
CA GLU A 244 -2.57 -24.42 13.25
C GLU A 244 -2.07 -25.24 14.45
N ASP A 245 -2.19 -24.69 15.66
CA ASP A 245 -2.08 -25.41 16.92
C ASP A 245 -3.37 -26.17 17.20
#